data_7b9d323455782c701937cc84e43d5059
#
_entry.id   7b9d323455782c701937cc84e43d5059
#
_cell.length_a   1.000
_cell.length_b   1.000
_cell.length_c   1.000
_cell.angle_alpha   90.00
_cell.angle_beta   90.00
_cell.angle_gamma   90.00
#
_symmetry.space_group_name_H-M   'P 1'
#
loop_
_entity.id
_entity.type
_entity.pdbx_description
1 polymer ?
#
loop_
_entity_poly.entity_id
_entity_poly.type
_entity_poly.pdbx_seq_one_letter_code
_entity_poly.pdbx_strand_id
1 'polypeptide(L)'
;MIYIRFIFFALLLSEYTAVSAVSVGENSPDCLLDSISPHKDIVKLEHPTNKVLYVDFWASWCSPCAKSFPFMNHLNRQFEERGLQIIAINLDENPDDIIPFLRRFPASFSIVRDKNQQCAKAFSVQAVPSTYLIDKQGRVRYIHLGFRPSETTQMLKIIQQLLDE
;
A
#
# COMPACT_ATOMS: atom_id res chain seq x y z
N MET A 1 -38.31 -57.23 13.85
CA MET A 1 -36.92 -56.83 13.62
C MET A 1 -36.93 -55.42 13.00
N ILE A 2 -36.66 -54.40 13.81
CA ILE A 2 -36.69 -53.01 13.40
C ILE A 2 -35.28 -52.55 13.20
N TYR A 3 -34.86 -52.25 11.94
CA TYR A 3 -33.55 -51.68 11.61
C TYR A 3 -33.58 -50.15 11.81
N ILE A 4 -32.91 -49.68 12.87
CA ILE A 4 -32.67 -48.27 13.11
C ILE A 4 -31.46 -47.83 12.24
N ARG A 5 -31.74 -47.09 11.19
CA ARG A 5 -30.72 -46.44 10.37
C ARG A 5 -30.20 -45.18 11.08
N PHE A 6 -29.03 -45.22 11.64
CA PHE A 6 -28.30 -44.02 12.08
C PHE A 6 -27.79 -43.24 10.86
N ILE A 7 -28.41 -42.10 10.62
CA ILE A 7 -27.90 -41.12 9.63
C ILE A 7 -26.85 -40.29 10.35
N PHE A 8 -25.58 -40.54 10.02
CA PHE A 8 -24.47 -39.67 10.42
C PHE A 8 -24.52 -38.40 9.59
N PHE A 9 -25.01 -37.30 10.17
CA PHE A 9 -24.95 -35.97 9.59
C PHE A 9 -23.56 -35.41 9.87
N ALA A 10 -22.61 -35.58 8.91
CA ALA A 10 -21.30 -34.97 8.99
C ALA A 10 -21.44 -33.47 8.78
N LEU A 11 -21.34 -32.65 9.85
CA LEU A 11 -21.20 -31.21 9.78
C LEU A 11 -19.84 -30.90 9.15
N LEU A 12 -19.84 -30.51 7.89
CA LEU A 12 -18.69 -29.88 7.25
C LEU A 12 -18.54 -28.46 7.83
N LEU A 13 -17.68 -28.34 8.83
CA LEU A 13 -17.19 -27.04 9.30
C LEU A 13 -16.32 -26.44 8.18
N SER A 14 -16.92 -25.60 7.36
CA SER A 14 -16.18 -24.76 6.42
C SER A 14 -15.40 -23.74 7.23
N GLU A 15 -14.09 -23.92 7.32
CA GLU A 15 -13.20 -22.93 7.91
C GLU A 15 -13.18 -21.71 6.98
N TYR A 16 -13.97 -20.70 7.32
CA TYR A 16 -13.83 -19.37 6.70
C TYR A 16 -12.54 -18.74 7.21
N THR A 17 -11.49 -18.79 6.40
CA THR A 17 -10.31 -17.96 6.62
C THR A 17 -10.72 -16.52 6.38
N ALA A 18 -11.02 -15.78 7.43
CA ALA A 18 -11.22 -14.36 7.39
C ALA A 18 -9.90 -13.72 6.94
N VAL A 19 -9.88 -13.11 5.74
CA VAL A 19 -8.79 -12.22 5.35
C VAL A 19 -8.88 -11.02 6.27
N SER A 20 -8.01 -10.99 7.28
CA SER A 20 -7.96 -9.87 8.21
C SER A 20 -7.43 -8.63 7.47
N ALA A 21 -8.11 -7.51 7.63
CA ALA A 21 -7.62 -6.23 7.14
C ALA A 21 -6.33 -5.88 7.87
N VAL A 22 -5.30 -5.44 7.13
CA VAL A 22 -4.06 -4.99 7.77
C VAL A 22 -4.36 -3.81 8.71
N SER A 23 -3.85 -3.88 9.94
CA SER A 23 -4.06 -2.86 10.96
C SER A 23 -2.74 -2.36 11.56
N VAL A 24 -2.81 -1.25 12.28
CA VAL A 24 -1.64 -0.67 12.96
C VAL A 24 -1.08 -1.68 13.98
N GLY A 25 0.23 -1.91 13.91
CA GLY A 25 0.97 -2.88 14.73
C GLY A 25 1.21 -4.23 14.05
N GLU A 26 0.49 -4.54 12.97
CA GLU A 26 0.70 -5.78 12.19
C GLU A 26 1.86 -5.64 11.22
N ASN A 27 2.38 -6.78 10.78
CA ASN A 27 3.37 -6.81 9.71
C ASN A 27 2.73 -6.34 8.39
N SER A 28 3.46 -5.52 7.64
CA SER A 28 3.06 -5.15 6.30
C SER A 28 2.98 -6.37 5.40
N PRO A 29 1.93 -6.47 4.57
CA PRO A 29 1.81 -7.55 3.60
C PRO A 29 2.94 -7.52 2.57
N ASP A 30 3.42 -8.71 2.17
CA ASP A 30 4.26 -8.89 0.99
C ASP A 30 3.42 -8.82 -0.28
N CYS A 31 3.92 -8.13 -1.30
CA CYS A 31 3.25 -8.00 -2.59
C CYS A 31 4.20 -8.17 -3.77
N LEU A 32 3.67 -8.69 -4.86
CA LEU A 32 4.33 -8.68 -6.17
C LEU A 32 3.68 -7.59 -7.03
N LEU A 33 4.49 -6.69 -7.56
CA LEU A 33 4.09 -5.50 -8.30
C LEU A 33 4.79 -5.45 -9.65
N ASP A 34 4.16 -4.82 -10.62
CA ASP A 34 4.76 -4.61 -11.93
C ASP A 34 5.51 -3.27 -11.95
N SER A 35 6.71 -3.27 -12.51
CA SER A 35 7.41 -2.02 -12.85
C SER A 35 6.64 -1.29 -13.96
N ILE A 36 6.52 0.03 -13.86
CA ILE A 36 6.01 0.86 -14.97
C ILE A 36 7.08 1.18 -16.00
N SER A 37 8.35 0.79 -15.74
CA SER A 37 9.45 0.90 -16.71
C SER A 37 9.28 -0.09 -17.85
N PRO A 38 9.76 0.22 -19.08
CA PRO A 38 9.69 -0.68 -20.23
C PRO A 38 10.43 -2.02 -20.04
N HIS A 39 11.32 -2.10 -19.08
CA HIS A 39 11.91 -3.37 -18.62
C HIS A 39 10.99 -3.96 -17.56
N LYS A 40 10.12 -4.86 -17.98
CA LYS A 40 9.04 -5.49 -17.19
C LYS A 40 9.57 -6.41 -16.07
N ASP A 41 10.21 -5.87 -15.08
CA ASP A 41 10.62 -6.63 -13.91
C ASP A 41 9.50 -6.60 -12.88
N ILE A 42 9.15 -7.77 -12.35
CA ILE A 42 8.28 -7.89 -11.19
C ILE A 42 9.07 -7.35 -10.00
N VAL A 43 8.50 -6.37 -9.33
CA VAL A 43 9.07 -5.76 -8.12
C VAL A 43 8.35 -6.35 -6.91
N LYS A 44 9.07 -7.02 -6.03
CA LYS A 44 8.52 -7.40 -4.73
C LYS A 44 8.49 -6.16 -3.84
N LEU A 45 7.37 -5.89 -3.18
CA LEU A 45 7.33 -4.92 -2.09
C LEU A 45 8.13 -5.53 -0.94
N GLU A 46 9.41 -5.20 -0.89
CA GLU A 46 10.30 -5.65 0.17
C GLU A 46 10.44 -4.56 1.22
N HIS A 47 10.59 -5.00 2.47
CA HIS A 47 11.00 -4.12 3.57
C HIS A 47 12.52 -4.05 3.57
N PRO A 48 13.12 -3.02 2.98
CA PRO A 48 14.57 -2.88 3.05
C PRO A 48 14.95 -2.67 4.51
N THR A 49 15.91 -3.47 4.97
CA THR A 49 16.42 -3.39 6.33
C THR A 49 16.79 -1.94 6.67
N ASN A 50 16.30 -1.47 7.81
CA ASN A 50 16.62 -0.14 8.35
C ASN A 50 16.05 1.06 7.57
N LYS A 51 14.93 0.89 6.83
CA LYS A 51 14.22 1.98 6.18
C LYS A 51 12.78 2.09 6.66
N VAL A 52 12.28 3.32 6.70
CA VAL A 52 10.84 3.60 6.85
C VAL A 52 10.21 3.62 5.47
N LEU A 53 9.13 2.86 5.27
CA LEU A 53 8.39 2.89 4.01
C LEU A 53 7.15 3.78 4.14
N TYR A 54 6.96 4.59 3.11
CA TYR A 54 5.73 5.30 2.80
C TYR A 54 5.11 4.62 1.59
N VAL A 55 4.11 3.78 1.80
CA VAL A 55 3.37 3.09 0.73
C VAL A 55 2.09 3.87 0.46
N ASP A 56 1.88 4.31 -0.79
CA ASP A 56 0.70 5.07 -1.20
C ASP A 56 -0.02 4.39 -2.36
N PHE A 57 -1.28 4.06 -2.18
CA PHE A 57 -2.13 3.54 -3.26
C PHE A 57 -2.85 4.68 -3.95
N TRP A 58 -2.74 4.75 -5.28
CA TRP A 58 -3.26 5.85 -6.06
C TRP A 58 -3.79 5.41 -7.44
N ALA A 59 -4.49 6.32 -8.12
CA ALA A 59 -4.93 6.14 -9.50
C ALA A 59 -4.91 7.48 -10.27
N SER A 60 -4.82 7.42 -11.59
CA SER A 60 -4.76 8.61 -12.46
C SER A 60 -6.04 9.45 -12.42
N TRP A 61 -7.19 8.81 -12.24
CA TRP A 61 -8.50 9.46 -12.12
C TRP A 61 -8.78 10.05 -10.73
N CYS A 62 -7.88 9.84 -9.76
CA CYS A 62 -8.04 10.28 -8.39
C CYS A 62 -7.56 11.73 -8.20
N SER A 63 -8.48 12.67 -8.11
CA SER A 63 -8.15 14.10 -7.93
C SER A 63 -7.39 14.41 -6.63
N PRO A 64 -7.70 13.81 -5.44
CA PRO A 64 -6.88 13.98 -4.24
C PRO A 64 -5.46 13.42 -4.39
N CYS A 65 -5.27 12.35 -5.19
CA CYS A 65 -3.95 11.79 -5.46
C CYS A 65 -3.04 12.78 -6.19
N ALA A 66 -3.59 13.53 -7.16
CA ALA A 66 -2.84 14.59 -7.83
C ALA A 66 -2.33 15.67 -6.85
N LYS A 67 -3.05 15.90 -5.74
CA LYS A 67 -2.65 16.87 -4.70
C LYS A 67 -1.62 16.29 -3.72
N SER A 68 -1.59 14.96 -3.51
CA SER A 68 -0.60 14.31 -2.63
C SER A 68 0.79 14.22 -3.26
N PHE A 69 0.92 14.16 -4.59
CA PHE A 69 2.21 14.00 -5.26
C PHE A 69 3.24 15.10 -4.94
N PRO A 70 2.89 16.41 -4.95
CA PRO A 70 3.82 17.45 -4.51
C PRO A 70 4.30 17.28 -3.07
N PHE A 71 3.43 16.83 -2.18
CA PHE A 71 3.79 16.55 -0.80
C PHE A 71 4.74 15.34 -0.69
N MET A 72 4.45 14.24 -1.39
CA MET A 72 5.34 13.08 -1.44
C MET A 72 6.71 13.43 -2.04
N ASN A 73 6.77 14.27 -3.08
CA ASN A 73 8.03 14.79 -3.61
C ASN A 73 8.81 15.61 -2.59
N HIS A 74 8.11 16.40 -1.77
CA HIS A 74 8.75 17.15 -0.67
C HIS A 74 9.33 16.19 0.37
N LEU A 75 8.56 15.18 0.79
CA LEU A 75 9.01 14.15 1.72
C LEU A 75 10.24 13.40 1.19
N ASN A 76 10.21 13.00 -0.09
CA ASN A 76 11.32 12.27 -0.69
C ASN A 76 12.60 13.08 -0.64
N ARG A 77 12.57 14.33 -1.11
CA ARG A 77 13.75 15.22 -1.06
C ARG A 77 14.28 15.46 0.34
N GLN A 78 13.41 15.51 1.35
CA GLN A 78 13.78 15.85 2.73
C GLN A 78 14.33 14.65 3.49
N PHE A 79 13.83 13.43 3.24
CA PHE A 79 14.04 12.28 4.11
C PHE A 79 14.63 11.04 3.44
N GLU A 80 14.80 11.02 2.12
CA GLU A 80 15.37 9.87 1.40
C GLU A 80 16.74 9.47 1.97
N GLU A 81 17.65 10.44 2.15
CA GLU A 81 18.99 10.21 2.73
C GLU A 81 18.94 9.81 4.21
N ARG A 82 17.83 10.13 4.91
CA ARG A 82 17.61 9.72 6.29
C ARG A 82 16.96 8.34 6.42
N GLY A 83 16.65 7.69 5.29
CA GLY A 83 16.11 6.35 5.26
C GLY A 83 14.60 6.25 5.00
N LEU A 84 13.92 7.33 4.54
CA LEU A 84 12.57 7.23 4.01
C LEU A 84 12.61 6.67 2.59
N GLN A 85 11.78 5.67 2.32
CA GLN A 85 11.53 5.20 0.96
C GLN A 85 10.04 5.35 0.64
N ILE A 86 9.73 6.02 -0.47
CA ILE A 86 8.36 6.19 -0.95
C ILE A 86 8.12 5.26 -2.12
N ILE A 87 7.04 4.48 -2.04
CA ILE A 87 6.58 3.58 -3.08
C ILE A 87 5.11 3.90 -3.34
N ALA A 88 4.82 4.45 -4.52
CA ALA A 88 3.45 4.74 -4.94
C ALA A 88 2.95 3.62 -5.87
N ILE A 89 1.91 2.93 -5.42
CA ILE A 89 1.32 1.76 -6.07
C ILE A 89 0.09 2.20 -6.85
N ASN A 90 0.18 2.12 -8.16
CA ASN A 90 -0.90 2.49 -9.07
C ASN A 90 -1.94 1.37 -9.20
N LEU A 91 -3.22 1.74 -9.19
CA LEU A 91 -4.37 0.84 -9.31
C LEU A 91 -5.18 1.02 -10.59
N ASP A 92 -4.67 1.76 -11.59
CA ASP A 92 -5.36 1.92 -12.87
C ASP A 92 -5.52 0.58 -13.59
N GLU A 93 -6.71 0.33 -14.11
CA GLU A 93 -6.97 -0.84 -14.97
C GLU A 93 -6.21 -0.72 -16.29
N ASN A 94 -6.20 0.49 -16.87
CA ASN A 94 -5.47 0.78 -18.10
C ASN A 94 -4.10 1.42 -17.77
N PRO A 95 -2.97 0.75 -18.09
CA PRO A 95 -1.63 1.28 -17.82
C PRO A 95 -1.31 2.54 -18.65
N ASP A 96 -2.00 2.78 -19.76
CA ASP A 96 -1.76 3.93 -20.62
C ASP A 96 -2.16 5.25 -19.97
N ASP A 97 -3.00 5.22 -18.91
CA ASP A 97 -3.43 6.40 -18.18
C ASP A 97 -2.35 6.90 -17.20
N ILE A 98 -1.40 6.04 -16.83
CA ILE A 98 -0.34 6.37 -15.85
C ILE A 98 0.60 7.45 -16.40
N ILE A 99 1.09 7.29 -17.63
CA ILE A 99 2.11 8.18 -18.21
C ILE A 99 1.60 9.61 -18.40
N PRO A 100 0.38 9.86 -18.93
CA PRO A 100 -0.20 11.20 -18.99
C PRO A 100 -0.33 11.86 -17.62
N PHE A 101 -0.72 11.11 -16.59
CA PHE A 101 -0.77 11.61 -15.22
C PHE A 101 0.62 12.03 -14.72
N LEU A 102 1.64 11.17 -14.86
CA LEU A 102 3.00 11.44 -14.39
C LEU A 102 3.69 12.59 -15.15
N ARG A 103 3.32 12.83 -16.40
CA ARG A 103 3.77 14.04 -17.13
C ARG A 103 3.24 15.33 -16.49
N ARG A 104 2.02 15.30 -15.96
CA ARG A 104 1.38 16.44 -15.31
C ARG A 104 1.78 16.58 -13.84
N PHE A 105 1.97 15.47 -13.16
CA PHE A 105 2.32 15.36 -11.74
C PHE A 105 3.56 14.47 -11.59
N PRO A 106 4.76 14.98 -11.88
CA PRO A 106 5.97 14.18 -11.85
C PRO A 106 6.29 13.67 -10.45
N ALA A 107 6.83 12.46 -10.37
CA ALA A 107 7.25 11.80 -9.14
C ALA A 107 8.77 11.71 -9.08
N SER A 108 9.36 12.04 -7.92
CA SER A 108 10.79 11.82 -7.60
C SER A 108 11.01 10.54 -6.79
N PHE A 109 10.01 9.70 -6.65
CA PHE A 109 9.97 8.46 -5.88
C PHE A 109 9.54 7.28 -6.77
N SER A 110 9.61 6.07 -6.23
CA SER A 110 9.29 4.87 -6.99
C SER A 110 7.79 4.75 -7.29
N ILE A 111 7.48 4.50 -8.57
CA ILE A 111 6.13 4.18 -9.04
C ILE A 111 6.11 2.74 -9.52
N VAL A 112 5.15 1.97 -9.02
CA VAL A 112 4.88 0.59 -9.41
C VAL A 112 3.39 0.39 -9.66
N ARG A 113 2.99 -0.71 -10.26
CA ARG A 113 1.60 -1.00 -10.58
C ARG A 113 1.15 -2.30 -9.92
N ASP A 114 -0.03 -2.32 -9.35
CA ASP A 114 -0.72 -3.51 -8.85
C ASP A 114 -1.78 -3.96 -9.87
N LYS A 115 -1.31 -4.59 -10.96
CA LYS A 115 -2.16 -5.00 -12.10
C LYS A 115 -3.38 -5.83 -11.71
N ASN A 116 -3.22 -6.71 -10.73
CA ASN A 116 -4.25 -7.66 -10.31
C ASN A 116 -4.94 -7.24 -9.01
N GLN A 117 -4.63 -6.06 -8.48
CA GLN A 117 -5.12 -5.53 -7.21
C GLN A 117 -4.88 -6.47 -6.01
N GLN A 118 -3.86 -7.32 -6.10
CA GLN A 118 -3.53 -8.28 -5.03
C GLN A 118 -2.92 -7.57 -3.82
N CYS A 119 -2.06 -6.58 -4.08
CA CYS A 119 -1.47 -5.76 -3.05
C CYS A 119 -2.53 -4.89 -2.36
N ALA A 120 -3.39 -4.23 -3.14
CA ALA A 120 -4.51 -3.46 -2.61
C ALA A 120 -5.43 -4.30 -1.72
N LYS A 121 -5.72 -5.55 -2.11
CA LYS A 121 -6.49 -6.50 -1.28
C LYS A 121 -5.75 -6.87 -0.01
N ALA A 122 -4.45 -7.19 -0.08
CA ALA A 122 -3.64 -7.55 1.07
C ALA A 122 -3.54 -6.40 2.10
N PHE A 123 -3.44 -5.15 1.61
CA PHE A 123 -3.49 -3.95 2.44
C PHE A 123 -4.92 -3.53 2.83
N SER A 124 -5.95 -4.21 2.33
CA SER A 124 -7.37 -3.88 2.57
C SER A 124 -7.75 -2.46 2.13
N VAL A 125 -7.18 -2.00 1.02
CA VAL A 125 -7.46 -0.68 0.43
C VAL A 125 -8.91 -0.59 -0.02
N GLN A 126 -9.65 0.38 0.54
CA GLN A 126 -11.06 0.62 0.22
C GLN A 126 -11.26 1.82 -0.71
N ALA A 127 -10.31 2.74 -0.73
CA ALA A 127 -10.37 3.96 -1.53
C ALA A 127 -8.95 4.49 -1.79
N VAL A 128 -8.81 5.40 -2.75
CA VAL A 128 -7.55 6.09 -3.03
C VAL A 128 -7.68 7.61 -2.83
N PRO A 129 -6.61 8.29 -2.35
CA PRO A 129 -5.35 7.69 -1.91
C PRO A 129 -5.49 7.00 -0.55
N SER A 130 -4.73 5.92 -0.35
CA SER A 130 -4.55 5.26 0.95
C SER A 130 -3.07 5.12 1.23
N THR A 131 -2.62 5.69 2.34
CA THR A 131 -1.20 5.73 2.73
C THR A 131 -0.95 4.86 3.95
N TYR A 132 0.14 4.10 3.91
CA TYR A 132 0.60 3.25 5.01
C TYR A 132 2.04 3.63 5.34
N LEU A 133 2.31 4.02 6.61
CA LEU A 133 3.66 4.19 7.11
C LEU A 133 4.09 2.91 7.82
N ILE A 134 5.23 2.40 7.41
CA ILE A 134 5.77 1.12 7.86
C ILE A 134 7.16 1.39 8.44
N ASP A 135 7.41 0.89 9.65
CA ASP A 135 8.67 1.12 10.35
C ASP A 135 9.83 0.24 9.83
N LYS A 136 11.01 0.45 10.39
CA LYS A 136 12.24 -0.28 10.04
C LYS A 136 12.18 -1.78 10.35
N GLN A 137 11.16 -2.24 11.11
CA GLN A 137 10.89 -3.63 11.44
C GLN A 137 9.80 -4.25 10.56
N GLY A 138 9.26 -3.47 9.60
CA GLY A 138 8.20 -3.94 8.69
C GLY A 138 6.80 -3.90 9.28
N ARG A 139 6.56 -3.18 10.38
CA ARG A 139 5.24 -3.05 11.00
C ARG A 139 4.53 -1.80 10.53
N VAL A 140 3.24 -1.94 10.24
CA VAL A 140 2.38 -0.79 9.95
C VAL A 140 2.21 0.05 11.20
N ARG A 141 2.61 1.33 11.14
CA ARG A 141 2.56 2.27 12.27
C ARG A 141 1.49 3.34 12.11
N TYR A 142 1.10 3.62 10.90
CA TYR A 142 0.06 4.61 10.61
C TYR A 142 -0.64 4.29 9.29
N ILE A 143 -1.95 4.49 9.26
CA ILE A 143 -2.80 4.35 8.08
C ILE A 143 -3.55 5.67 7.90
N HIS A 144 -3.47 6.24 6.70
CA HIS A 144 -4.14 7.48 6.36
C HIS A 144 -4.99 7.31 5.11
N LEU A 145 -6.25 7.68 5.19
CA LEU A 145 -7.21 7.57 4.09
C LEU A 145 -7.55 8.95 3.53
N GLY A 146 -7.39 9.09 2.23
CA GLY A 146 -7.54 10.37 1.55
C GLY A 146 -6.29 11.24 1.66
N PHE A 147 -6.39 12.48 1.16
CA PHE A 147 -5.34 13.49 1.28
C PHE A 147 -5.95 14.85 1.60
N ARG A 148 -5.54 15.43 2.72
CA ARG A 148 -5.91 16.78 3.15
C ARG A 148 -4.67 17.60 3.50
N PRO A 149 -4.46 18.77 2.89
CA PRO A 149 -3.30 19.61 3.20
C PRO A 149 -3.15 19.98 4.68
N SER A 150 -4.24 20.08 5.43
CA SER A 150 -4.23 20.36 6.86
C SER A 150 -3.62 19.25 7.72
N GLU A 151 -3.51 18.02 7.20
CA GLU A 151 -3.00 16.85 7.92
C GLU A 151 -1.52 16.56 7.63
N THR A 152 -0.91 17.29 6.70
CA THR A 152 0.51 17.08 6.31
C THR A 152 1.49 17.31 7.45
N THR A 153 1.22 18.27 8.35
CA THR A 153 2.07 18.54 9.52
C THR A 153 2.09 17.34 10.48
N GLN A 154 0.95 16.68 10.68
CA GLN A 154 0.87 15.47 11.51
C GLN A 154 1.64 14.32 10.86
N MET A 155 1.46 14.12 9.57
CA MET A 155 2.16 13.09 8.79
C MET A 155 3.69 13.27 8.89
N LEU A 156 4.19 14.51 8.72
CA LEU A 156 5.60 14.85 8.88
C LEU A 156 6.15 14.46 10.25
N LYS A 157 5.42 14.77 11.35
CA LYS A 157 5.84 14.41 12.69
C LYS A 157 5.97 12.89 12.87
N ILE A 158 5.01 12.12 12.37
CA ILE A 158 5.02 10.66 12.46
C ILE A 158 6.21 10.10 11.68
N ILE A 159 6.47 10.59 10.46
CA ILE A 159 7.61 10.16 9.65
C ILE A 159 8.94 10.46 10.37
N GLN A 160 9.10 11.66 10.92
CA GLN A 160 10.31 12.01 11.67
C GLN A 160 10.52 11.08 12.87
N GLN A 161 9.46 10.82 13.66
CA GLN A 161 9.52 9.90 14.77
C GLN A 161 9.98 8.50 14.35
N LEU A 162 9.41 7.94 13.27
CA LEU A 162 9.78 6.62 12.77
C LEU A 162 11.22 6.55 12.25
N LEU A 163 11.72 7.65 11.67
CA LEU A 163 13.10 7.74 11.20
C LEU A 163 14.11 7.81 12.36
N ASP A 164 13.70 8.35 13.51
CA ASP A 164 14.54 8.52 14.71
C ASP A 164 14.53 7.27 15.61
N GLU A 165 13.57 6.32 15.44
CA GLU A 165 13.55 5.00 16.07
C GLU A 165 14.65 4.08 15.49
#